data_104bfa0fb99931b514074a56507058d9
#
_entry.id   104bfa0fb99931b514074a56507058d9
#
_cell.length_a   1.000
_cell.length_b   1.000
_cell.length_c   1.000
_cell.angle_alpha   90.00
_cell.angle_beta   90.00
_cell.angle_gamma   90.00
#
_symmetry.space_group_name_H-M   'P 1'
#
loop_
_entity.id
_entity.type
_entity.pdbx_description
1 polymer ?
#
loop_
_entity_poly.entity_id
_entity_poly.type
_entity_poly.pdbx_seq_one_letter_code
_entity_poly.pdbx_strand_id
1 'polypeptide(L)'
;MAERLLIVDDESTLCDSLRRVFEREGYEVATAGRAEEALQLFEEGAFDLILSDILLPGMDGIEFLEAVKKQAPEQIVIVMTAYASIETAVGALRAGAHDYILKPVIHEEIKRLVRLALNARSLQAENLLLKKQIGEHYDFENILGKSPAIGALIEQVKKIADSRSNVFVLGETGTGKELFTRAV
;
A
#
# COMPACT_ATOMS: atom_id res chain seq x y z
N MET A 1 2.01 -5.47 16.80
CA MET A 1 1.15 -4.37 17.23
C MET A 1 -0.21 -4.64 16.65
N ALA A 2 -1.30 -4.24 17.32
CA ALA A 2 -2.63 -4.34 16.72
C ALA A 2 -2.72 -3.36 15.55
N GLU A 3 -3.39 -3.77 14.47
CA GLU A 3 -3.64 -2.90 13.32
C GLU A 3 -4.71 -1.86 13.69
N ARG A 4 -4.55 -0.62 13.21
CA ARG A 4 -5.38 0.52 13.57
C ARG A 4 -6.31 0.89 12.42
N LEU A 5 -7.61 0.95 12.71
CA LEU A 5 -8.65 1.34 11.77
C LEU A 5 -9.24 2.69 12.13
N LEU A 6 -9.53 3.52 11.13
CA LEU A 6 -10.32 4.74 11.27
C LEU A 6 -11.66 4.54 10.53
N ILE A 7 -12.77 4.76 11.23
CA ILE A 7 -14.12 4.69 10.63
C ILE A 7 -14.71 6.09 10.62
N VAL A 8 -15.11 6.55 9.44
CA VAL A 8 -15.63 7.89 9.22
C VAL A 8 -17.05 7.80 8.66
N ASP A 9 -18.03 8.14 9.48
CA ASP A 9 -19.44 8.06 9.11
C ASP A 9 -20.24 8.96 10.07
N ASP A 10 -21.20 9.73 9.58
CA ASP A 10 -22.03 10.60 10.39
C ASP A 10 -23.12 9.83 11.17
N GLU A 11 -23.36 8.57 10.79
CA GLU A 11 -24.26 7.68 11.51
C GLU A 11 -23.53 7.00 12.68
N SER A 12 -23.66 7.57 13.88
CA SER A 12 -23.01 7.06 15.10
C SER A 12 -23.33 5.60 15.42
N THR A 13 -24.56 5.16 15.10
CA THR A 13 -24.99 3.76 15.31
C THR A 13 -24.21 2.79 14.43
N LEU A 14 -23.91 3.16 13.18
CA LEU A 14 -23.07 2.37 12.29
C LEU A 14 -21.61 2.36 12.76
N CYS A 15 -21.07 3.52 13.13
CA CYS A 15 -19.74 3.63 13.72
C CYS A 15 -19.57 2.72 14.94
N ASP A 16 -20.51 2.76 15.89
CA ASP A 16 -20.46 1.92 17.08
C ASP A 16 -20.61 0.43 16.79
N SER A 17 -21.43 0.08 15.82
CA SER A 17 -21.59 -1.29 15.35
C SER A 17 -20.29 -1.84 14.75
N LEU A 18 -19.70 -1.10 13.82
CA LEU A 18 -18.45 -1.48 13.15
C LEU A 18 -17.28 -1.48 14.13
N ARG A 19 -17.19 -0.51 15.03
CA ARG A 19 -16.17 -0.48 16.10
C ARG A 19 -16.20 -1.78 16.89
N ARG A 20 -17.36 -2.19 17.42
CA ARG A 20 -17.50 -3.43 18.21
C ARG A 20 -17.11 -4.67 17.39
N VAL A 21 -17.43 -4.69 16.10
CA VAL A 21 -17.09 -5.79 15.21
C VAL A 21 -15.57 -5.91 15.06
N PHE A 22 -14.88 -4.81 14.76
CA PHE A 22 -13.45 -4.83 14.51
C PHE A 22 -12.62 -4.95 15.79
N GLU A 23 -13.04 -4.36 16.91
CA GLU A 23 -12.41 -4.57 18.21
C GLU A 23 -12.43 -6.06 18.63
N ARG A 24 -13.54 -6.79 18.35
CA ARG A 24 -13.60 -8.24 18.58
C ARG A 24 -12.66 -9.06 17.69
N GLU A 25 -12.34 -8.56 16.52
CA GLU A 25 -11.34 -9.16 15.61
C GLU A 25 -9.89 -8.79 16.00
N GLY A 26 -9.71 -7.91 17.00
CA GLY A 26 -8.40 -7.53 17.55
C GLY A 26 -7.80 -6.25 16.98
N TYR A 27 -8.58 -5.46 16.25
CA TYR A 27 -8.16 -4.16 15.74
C TYR A 27 -8.31 -3.05 16.78
N GLU A 28 -7.45 -2.03 16.71
CA GLU A 28 -7.68 -0.76 17.41
C GLU A 28 -8.51 0.16 16.51
N VAL A 29 -9.64 0.66 17.01
CA VAL A 29 -10.60 1.41 16.18
C VAL A 29 -10.82 2.81 16.72
N ALA A 30 -10.55 3.81 15.89
CA ALA A 30 -11.00 5.18 16.08
C ALA A 30 -12.20 5.48 15.16
N THR A 31 -13.06 6.40 15.58
CA THR A 31 -14.23 6.82 14.78
C THR A 31 -14.31 8.32 14.73
N ALA A 32 -14.79 8.86 13.61
CA ALA A 32 -15.08 10.26 13.39
C ALA A 32 -16.44 10.41 12.72
N GLY A 33 -17.19 11.42 13.09
CA GLY A 33 -18.49 11.73 12.49
C GLY A 33 -18.39 12.72 11.30
N ARG A 34 -17.20 13.22 11.00
CA ARG A 34 -16.92 14.21 9.95
C ARG A 34 -15.55 14.01 9.37
N ALA A 35 -15.39 14.41 8.12
CA ALA A 35 -14.11 14.33 7.42
C ALA A 35 -13.01 15.20 8.07
N GLU A 36 -13.37 16.40 8.57
CA GLU A 36 -12.40 17.30 9.21
C GLU A 36 -11.83 16.70 10.51
N GLU A 37 -12.69 16.06 11.32
CA GLU A 37 -12.28 15.33 12.51
C GLU A 37 -11.39 14.13 12.16
N ALA A 38 -11.76 13.40 11.12
CA ALA A 38 -10.99 12.28 10.62
C ALA A 38 -9.59 12.68 10.13
N LEU A 39 -9.46 13.85 9.46
CA LEU A 39 -8.16 14.39 9.05
C LEU A 39 -7.29 14.74 10.26
N GLN A 40 -7.85 15.35 11.30
CA GLN A 40 -7.10 15.63 12.53
C GLN A 40 -6.58 14.33 13.17
N LEU A 41 -7.43 13.31 13.31
CA LEU A 41 -7.02 12.01 13.83
C LEU A 41 -5.95 11.35 12.96
N PHE A 42 -6.05 11.51 11.63
CA PHE A 42 -5.09 10.98 10.68
C PHE A 42 -3.71 11.68 10.78
N GLU A 43 -3.68 12.98 11.04
CA GLU A 43 -2.44 13.74 11.27
C GLU A 43 -1.79 13.40 12.63
N GLU A 44 -2.59 13.11 13.66
CA GLU A 44 -2.11 12.76 15.01
C GLU A 44 -1.58 11.32 15.11
N GLY A 45 -1.99 10.43 14.22
CA GLY A 45 -1.61 9.02 14.30
C GLY A 45 -1.75 8.23 13.01
N ALA A 46 -0.88 7.24 12.83
CA ALA A 46 -0.96 6.34 11.69
C ALA A 46 -2.15 5.37 11.82
N PHE A 47 -2.86 5.18 10.73
CA PHE A 47 -3.88 4.14 10.57
C PHE A 47 -3.46 3.17 9.45
N ASP A 48 -3.79 1.90 9.63
CA ASP A 48 -3.48 0.88 8.62
C ASP A 48 -4.53 0.85 7.52
N LEU A 49 -5.80 1.18 7.86
CA LEU A 49 -6.90 1.25 6.92
C LEU A 49 -7.95 2.25 7.40
N ILE A 50 -8.57 2.95 6.46
CA ILE A 50 -9.68 3.89 6.69
C ILE A 50 -10.94 3.34 6.01
N LEU A 51 -12.06 3.33 6.73
CA LEU A 51 -13.41 3.14 6.20
C LEU A 51 -14.11 4.48 6.22
N SER A 52 -14.55 5.00 5.07
CA SER A 52 -15.19 6.31 5.00
C SER A 52 -16.50 6.28 4.23
N ASP A 53 -17.54 6.87 4.78
CA ASP A 53 -18.72 7.19 3.96
C ASP A 53 -18.38 8.24 2.90
N ILE A 54 -19.07 8.18 1.78
CA ILE A 54 -19.03 9.22 0.74
C ILE A 54 -19.84 10.45 1.19
N LEU A 55 -20.98 10.21 1.81
CA LEU A 55 -21.92 11.29 2.20
C LEU A 55 -21.62 11.74 3.62
N LEU A 56 -20.69 12.65 3.78
CA LEU A 56 -20.35 13.27 5.05
C LEU A 56 -20.81 14.72 5.09
N PRO A 57 -21.21 15.25 6.25
CA PRO A 57 -21.56 16.66 6.39
C PRO A 57 -20.31 17.55 6.34
N GLY A 58 -20.35 18.60 5.53
CA GLY A 58 -19.22 19.50 5.31
C GLY A 58 -18.35 19.05 4.14
N MET A 59 -17.15 18.60 4.42
CA MET A 59 -16.28 17.96 3.41
C MET A 59 -16.82 16.57 3.07
N ASP A 60 -17.02 16.27 1.79
CA ASP A 60 -17.51 14.96 1.38
C ASP A 60 -16.40 13.87 1.46
N GLY A 61 -16.82 12.59 1.40
CA GLY A 61 -15.89 11.47 1.55
C GLY A 61 -14.92 11.31 0.39
N ILE A 62 -15.20 11.85 -0.80
CA ILE A 62 -14.27 11.86 -1.93
C ILE A 62 -13.21 12.93 -1.72
N GLU A 63 -13.60 14.13 -1.31
CA GLU A 63 -12.67 15.22 -0.95
C GLU A 63 -11.74 14.77 0.19
N PHE A 64 -12.30 14.08 1.20
CA PHE A 64 -11.53 13.47 2.28
C PHE A 64 -10.53 12.44 1.76
N LEU A 65 -10.96 11.51 0.90
CA LEU A 65 -10.11 10.52 0.27
C LEU A 65 -8.95 11.18 -0.49
N GLU A 66 -9.22 12.20 -1.30
CA GLU A 66 -8.20 12.93 -2.04
C GLU A 66 -7.20 13.62 -1.11
N ALA A 67 -7.68 14.22 0.00
CA ALA A 67 -6.82 14.84 1.00
C ALA A 67 -5.89 13.81 1.67
N VAL A 68 -6.42 12.65 2.06
CA VAL A 68 -5.64 11.54 2.63
C VAL A 68 -4.61 11.04 1.61
N LYS A 69 -5.01 10.82 0.35
CA LYS A 69 -4.11 10.33 -0.70
C LYS A 69 -3.01 11.32 -1.08
N LYS A 70 -3.26 12.60 -0.96
CA LYS A 70 -2.26 13.65 -1.17
C LYS A 70 -1.17 13.62 -0.08
N GLN A 71 -1.54 13.29 1.17
CA GLN A 71 -0.59 13.18 2.28
C GLN A 71 0.11 11.81 2.30
N ALA A 72 -0.64 10.74 2.07
CA ALA A 72 -0.17 9.35 2.10
C ALA A 72 -0.74 8.55 0.92
N PRO A 73 -0.08 8.54 -0.25
CA PRO A 73 -0.57 7.87 -1.46
C PRO A 73 -0.88 6.38 -1.27
N GLU A 74 -0.13 5.70 -0.39
CA GLU A 74 -0.26 4.26 -0.12
C GLU A 74 -1.31 3.94 0.97
N GLN A 75 -1.97 4.97 1.57
CA GLN A 75 -2.98 4.73 2.59
C GLN A 75 -4.15 3.94 2.02
N ILE A 76 -4.52 2.85 2.67
CA ILE A 76 -5.69 2.06 2.28
C ILE A 76 -6.94 2.79 2.74
N VAL A 77 -7.81 3.13 1.79
CA VAL A 77 -9.13 3.72 2.05
C VAL A 77 -10.18 2.89 1.33
N ILE A 78 -11.15 2.37 2.07
CA ILE A 78 -12.35 1.70 1.55
C ILE A 78 -13.53 2.65 1.75
N VAL A 79 -14.28 2.87 0.70
CA VAL A 79 -15.38 3.83 0.70
C VAL A 79 -16.70 3.11 0.90
N MET A 80 -17.55 3.61 1.80
CA MET A 80 -18.91 3.13 2.03
C MET A 80 -19.90 4.07 1.32
N THR A 81 -20.94 3.54 0.68
CA THR A 81 -21.94 4.36 -0.02
C THR A 81 -23.33 3.73 0.01
N ALA A 82 -24.34 4.56 0.19
CA ALA A 82 -25.74 4.15 0.01
C ALA A 82 -26.18 4.16 -1.47
N TYR A 83 -25.43 4.79 -2.34
CA TYR A 83 -25.77 4.93 -3.75
C TYR A 83 -24.99 3.95 -4.63
N ALA A 84 -25.70 2.94 -5.12
CA ALA A 84 -25.18 1.93 -6.04
C ALA A 84 -25.13 2.45 -7.50
N SER A 85 -24.49 3.60 -7.76
CA SER A 85 -24.27 4.00 -9.14
C SER A 85 -22.86 3.59 -9.60
N ILE A 86 -22.77 3.13 -10.85
CA ILE A 86 -21.47 2.83 -11.47
C ILE A 86 -20.58 4.07 -11.46
N GLU A 87 -21.14 5.24 -11.65
CA GLU A 87 -20.44 6.52 -11.67
C GLU A 87 -19.76 6.84 -10.33
N THR A 88 -20.50 6.64 -9.22
CA THR A 88 -19.97 6.89 -7.86
C THR A 88 -18.83 5.91 -7.52
N ALA A 89 -19.01 4.64 -7.83
CA ALA A 89 -17.98 3.62 -7.59
C ALA A 89 -16.72 3.88 -8.42
N VAL A 90 -16.88 4.17 -9.71
CA VAL A 90 -15.76 4.53 -10.61
C VAL A 90 -15.09 5.82 -10.17
N GLY A 91 -15.86 6.82 -9.70
CA GLY A 91 -15.33 8.06 -9.16
C GLY A 91 -14.43 7.84 -7.96
N ALA A 92 -14.89 7.05 -6.98
CA ALA A 92 -14.11 6.69 -5.79
C ALA A 92 -12.80 5.95 -6.14
N LEU A 93 -12.86 4.95 -7.03
CA LEU A 93 -11.68 4.21 -7.47
C LEU A 93 -10.67 5.11 -8.23
N ARG A 94 -11.16 6.05 -9.05
CA ARG A 94 -10.30 7.04 -9.74
C ARG A 94 -9.65 8.02 -8.77
N ALA A 95 -10.34 8.38 -7.69
CA ALA A 95 -9.79 9.20 -6.61
C ALA A 95 -8.77 8.44 -5.74
N GLY A 96 -8.58 7.14 -5.99
CA GLY A 96 -7.59 6.31 -5.33
C GLY A 96 -8.14 5.46 -4.17
N ALA A 97 -9.45 5.27 -4.05
CA ALA A 97 -9.98 4.29 -3.11
C ALA A 97 -9.43 2.89 -3.45
N HIS A 98 -9.12 2.12 -2.40
CA HIS A 98 -8.69 0.74 -2.55
C HIS A 98 -9.84 -0.15 -3.01
N ASP A 99 -11.03 0.10 -2.43
CA ASP A 99 -12.26 -0.61 -2.75
C ASP A 99 -13.48 0.21 -2.29
N TYR A 100 -14.68 -0.28 -2.58
CA TYR A 100 -15.93 0.31 -2.09
C TYR A 100 -16.90 -0.76 -1.62
N ILE A 101 -17.79 -0.40 -0.71
CA ILE A 101 -18.85 -1.27 -0.19
C ILE A 101 -20.19 -0.54 -0.18
N LEU A 102 -21.25 -1.27 -0.49
CA LEU A 102 -22.61 -0.73 -0.48
C LEU A 102 -23.22 -0.79 0.93
N LYS A 103 -23.89 0.26 1.34
CA LYS A 103 -24.79 0.26 2.50
C LYS A 103 -26.14 -0.39 2.10
N PRO A 104 -26.78 -1.21 2.96
CA PRO A 104 -26.39 -1.50 4.34
C PRO A 104 -25.18 -2.42 4.43
N VAL A 105 -24.22 -2.06 5.30
CA VAL A 105 -22.94 -2.79 5.45
C VAL A 105 -23.17 -4.14 6.11
N ILE A 106 -22.83 -5.22 5.41
CA ILE A 106 -22.88 -6.58 5.93
C ILE A 106 -21.55 -6.85 6.66
N HIS A 107 -21.60 -7.16 7.95
CA HIS A 107 -20.42 -7.32 8.80
C HIS A 107 -19.41 -8.34 8.25
N GLU A 108 -19.88 -9.48 7.74
CA GLU A 108 -18.98 -10.51 7.20
C GLU A 108 -18.28 -10.06 5.92
N GLU A 109 -18.96 -9.26 5.10
CA GLU A 109 -18.40 -8.73 3.86
C GLU A 109 -17.30 -7.69 4.15
N ILE A 110 -17.59 -6.72 5.03
CA ILE A 110 -16.62 -5.68 5.38
C ILE A 110 -15.40 -6.26 6.12
N LYS A 111 -15.59 -7.23 7.01
CA LYS A 111 -14.48 -7.94 7.68
C LYS A 111 -13.57 -8.63 6.66
N ARG A 112 -14.17 -9.30 5.68
CA ARG A 112 -13.42 -9.96 4.60
C ARG A 112 -12.61 -8.94 3.78
N LEU A 113 -13.23 -7.82 3.39
CA LEU A 113 -12.60 -6.76 2.61
C LEU A 113 -11.40 -6.14 3.36
N VAL A 114 -11.59 -5.74 4.62
CA VAL A 114 -10.54 -5.18 5.47
C VAL A 114 -9.35 -6.15 5.59
N ARG A 115 -9.62 -7.41 5.89
CA ARG A 115 -8.58 -8.45 6.01
C ARG A 115 -7.81 -8.67 4.71
N LEU A 116 -8.49 -8.69 3.58
CA LEU A 116 -7.85 -8.85 2.27
C LEU A 116 -6.93 -7.66 1.95
N ALA A 117 -7.40 -6.43 2.21
CA ALA A 117 -6.64 -5.23 1.97
C ALA A 117 -5.37 -5.15 2.84
N LEU A 118 -5.49 -5.44 4.14
CA LEU A 118 -4.36 -5.45 5.07
C LEU A 118 -3.35 -6.56 4.76
N ASN A 119 -3.82 -7.77 4.42
CA ASN A 119 -2.93 -8.86 4.01
C ASN A 119 -2.17 -8.54 2.72
N ALA A 120 -2.81 -7.92 1.73
CA ALA A 120 -2.15 -7.51 0.50
C ALA A 120 -1.02 -6.52 0.77
N ARG A 121 -1.24 -5.52 1.66
CA ARG A 121 -0.22 -4.56 2.09
C ARG A 121 0.95 -5.25 2.80
N SER A 122 0.66 -6.18 3.72
CA SER A 122 1.70 -6.94 4.44
C SER A 122 2.57 -7.74 3.50
N LEU A 123 1.98 -8.46 2.55
CA LEU A 123 2.70 -9.24 1.54
C LEU A 123 3.56 -8.36 0.61
N GLN A 124 3.06 -7.19 0.23
CA GLN A 124 3.85 -6.22 -0.56
C GLN A 124 5.05 -5.70 0.22
N ALA A 125 4.87 -5.36 1.51
CA ALA A 125 5.95 -4.91 2.38
C ALA A 125 7.02 -6.01 2.57
N GLU A 126 6.59 -7.26 2.82
CA GLU A 126 7.49 -8.41 2.95
C GLU A 126 8.25 -8.68 1.65
N ASN A 127 7.58 -8.65 0.51
CA ASN A 127 8.20 -8.83 -0.80
C ASN A 127 9.26 -7.74 -1.08
N LEU A 128 8.97 -6.49 -0.71
CA LEU A 128 9.92 -5.39 -0.84
C LEU A 128 11.15 -5.57 0.07
N LEU A 129 10.94 -6.03 1.31
CA LEU A 129 12.02 -6.35 2.22
C LEU A 129 12.89 -7.50 1.70
N LEU A 130 12.27 -8.58 1.23
CA LEU A 130 12.98 -9.72 0.64
C LEU A 130 13.78 -9.30 -0.61
N LYS A 131 13.18 -8.46 -1.47
CA LYS A 131 13.90 -7.92 -2.64
C LYS A 131 15.08 -7.05 -2.24
N LYS A 132 14.97 -6.23 -1.19
CA LYS A 132 16.09 -5.46 -0.66
C LYS A 132 17.18 -6.36 -0.11
N GLN A 133 16.84 -7.38 0.68
CA GLN A 133 17.82 -8.34 1.21
C GLN A 133 18.55 -9.11 0.11
N ILE A 134 17.83 -9.46 -0.97
CA ILE A 134 18.46 -10.11 -2.13
C ILE A 134 19.32 -9.09 -2.89
N GLY A 135 18.88 -7.84 -3.05
CA GLY A 135 19.64 -6.77 -3.73
C GLY A 135 20.91 -6.39 -2.97
N GLU A 136 20.86 -6.30 -1.65
CA GLU A 136 22.04 -6.01 -0.82
C GLU A 136 23.12 -7.11 -0.88
N HIS A 137 22.75 -8.35 -1.26
CA HIS A 137 23.72 -9.44 -1.45
C HIS A 137 24.42 -9.42 -2.81
N TYR A 138 23.92 -8.65 -3.78
CA TYR A 138 24.43 -8.59 -5.16
C TYR A 138 24.83 -7.20 -5.62
N ASP A 139 25.18 -6.32 -4.68
CA ASP A 139 25.73 -5.02 -5.02
C ASP A 139 27.08 -5.16 -5.74
N PHE A 140 27.33 -4.34 -6.76
CA PHE A 140 28.61 -4.31 -7.49
C PHE A 140 29.82 -4.15 -6.57
N GLU A 141 29.62 -3.61 -5.35
CA GLU A 141 30.65 -3.49 -4.31
C GLU A 141 31.14 -4.86 -3.79
N ASN A 142 30.32 -5.90 -3.89
CA ASN A 142 30.67 -7.26 -3.50
C ASN A 142 31.43 -8.04 -4.57
N ILE A 143 31.60 -7.49 -5.78
CA ILE A 143 32.41 -8.08 -6.82
C ILE A 143 33.89 -7.83 -6.46
N LEU A 144 34.50 -8.86 -5.85
CA LEU A 144 35.91 -8.85 -5.43
C LEU A 144 36.82 -8.80 -6.68
N GLY A 145 37.26 -7.61 -7.07
CA GLY A 145 38.26 -7.43 -8.11
C GLY A 145 38.66 -5.95 -8.26
N LYS A 146 39.94 -5.67 -8.02
CA LYS A 146 40.51 -4.31 -8.12
C LYS A 146 41.25 -4.08 -9.44
N SER A 147 41.10 -4.99 -10.43
CA SER A 147 41.77 -4.81 -11.72
C SER A 147 41.05 -3.75 -12.57
N PRO A 148 41.77 -2.96 -13.37
CA PRO A 148 41.14 -2.01 -14.28
C PRO A 148 40.15 -2.64 -15.27
N ALA A 149 40.36 -3.89 -15.65
CA ALA A 149 39.46 -4.65 -16.52
C ALA A 149 38.10 -4.93 -15.89
N ILE A 150 38.08 -5.30 -14.60
CA ILE A 150 36.84 -5.54 -13.83
C ILE A 150 36.10 -4.20 -13.62
N GLY A 151 36.82 -3.12 -13.33
CA GLY A 151 36.21 -1.79 -13.22
C GLY A 151 35.50 -1.34 -14.50
N ALA A 152 36.16 -1.51 -15.65
CA ALA A 152 35.53 -1.21 -16.94
C ALA A 152 34.31 -2.09 -17.23
N LEU A 153 34.32 -3.35 -16.84
CA LEU A 153 33.20 -4.27 -17.00
C LEU A 153 32.01 -3.86 -16.10
N ILE A 154 32.26 -3.48 -14.84
CA ILE A 154 31.23 -2.99 -13.92
C ILE A 154 30.54 -1.74 -14.48
N GLU A 155 31.31 -0.79 -15.04
CA GLU A 155 30.75 0.41 -15.65
C GLU A 155 29.90 0.10 -16.90
N GLN A 156 30.27 -0.89 -17.68
CA GLN A 156 29.45 -1.37 -18.80
C GLN A 156 28.15 -2.00 -18.33
N VAL A 157 28.21 -2.85 -17.30
CA VAL A 157 27.04 -3.53 -16.74
C VAL A 157 26.07 -2.53 -16.11
N LYS A 158 26.56 -1.53 -15.37
CA LYS A 158 25.73 -0.44 -14.82
C LYS A 158 24.94 0.30 -15.91
N LYS A 159 25.55 0.57 -17.05
CA LYS A 159 24.88 1.25 -18.19
C LYS A 159 23.79 0.38 -18.84
N ILE A 160 23.92 -0.93 -18.75
CA ILE A 160 23.00 -1.89 -19.38
C ILE A 160 21.86 -2.26 -18.42
N ALA A 161 22.10 -2.25 -17.11
CA ALA A 161 21.14 -2.65 -16.07
C ALA A 161 19.80 -1.91 -16.16
N ASP A 162 19.82 -0.63 -16.55
CA ASP A 162 18.60 0.18 -16.76
C ASP A 162 17.89 -0.08 -18.09
N SER A 163 18.48 -0.91 -18.97
CA SER A 163 17.90 -1.20 -20.30
C SER A 163 17.13 -2.52 -20.29
N ARG A 164 16.06 -2.61 -21.12
CA ARG A 164 15.32 -3.88 -21.34
C ARG A 164 15.99 -4.77 -22.40
N SER A 165 17.30 -4.70 -22.52
CA SER A 165 18.06 -5.45 -23.55
C SER A 165 18.49 -6.81 -23.02
N ASN A 166 18.50 -7.83 -23.88
CA ASN A 166 19.09 -9.12 -23.54
C ASN A 166 20.62 -8.99 -23.49
N VAL A 167 21.21 -9.44 -22.39
CA VAL A 167 22.66 -9.39 -22.15
C VAL A 167 23.22 -10.80 -22.21
N PHE A 168 24.30 -10.98 -22.96
CA PHE A 168 25.02 -12.26 -23.06
C PHE A 168 26.40 -12.12 -22.43
N VAL A 169 26.66 -12.88 -21.34
CA VAL A 169 27.92 -12.82 -20.59
C VAL A 169 28.80 -14.02 -20.95
N LEU A 170 29.97 -13.75 -21.54
CA LEU A 170 30.95 -14.76 -21.91
C LEU A 170 32.16 -14.74 -20.99
N GLY A 171 32.72 -15.91 -20.72
CA GLY A 171 33.95 -16.06 -19.93
C GLY A 171 34.24 -17.53 -19.58
N GLU A 172 35.41 -17.82 -19.08
CA GLU A 172 35.83 -19.15 -18.64
C GLU A 172 35.06 -19.64 -17.42
N THR A 173 35.04 -20.93 -17.18
CA THR A 173 34.39 -21.51 -15.99
C THR A 173 35.09 -21.02 -14.72
N GLY A 174 34.30 -20.59 -13.71
CA GLY A 174 34.83 -20.08 -12.43
C GLY A 174 35.20 -18.60 -12.41
N THR A 175 35.00 -17.83 -13.51
CA THR A 175 35.35 -16.40 -13.58
C THR A 175 34.29 -15.45 -12.95
N GLY A 176 33.28 -15.98 -12.26
CA GLY A 176 32.29 -15.16 -11.56
C GLY A 176 31.19 -14.59 -12.46
N LYS A 177 30.95 -15.15 -13.66
CA LYS A 177 29.87 -14.71 -14.57
C LYS A 177 28.50 -14.60 -13.88
N GLU A 178 28.22 -15.52 -12.96
CA GLU A 178 26.97 -15.54 -12.21
C GLU A 178 26.78 -14.27 -11.36
N LEU A 179 27.84 -13.72 -10.79
CA LEU A 179 27.79 -12.48 -10.01
C LEU A 179 27.38 -11.29 -10.89
N PHE A 180 27.90 -11.21 -12.11
CA PHE A 180 27.53 -10.17 -13.06
C PHE A 180 26.12 -10.34 -13.62
N THR A 181 25.66 -11.57 -13.87
CA THR A 181 24.30 -11.80 -14.36
C THR A 181 23.22 -11.53 -13.30
N ARG A 182 23.58 -11.63 -12.02
CA ARG A 182 22.67 -11.29 -10.91
C ARG A 182 22.67 -9.80 -10.56
N ALA A 183 23.69 -9.06 -10.98
CA ALA A 183 23.83 -7.62 -10.76
C ALA A 183 23.22 -6.77 -11.89
N VAL A 184 22.75 -7.40 -13.00
CA VAL A 184 22.00 -6.81 -14.12
C VAL A 184 20.50 -7.02 -13.93
#